data_7a837a8aca12f0ddd1b5885877dac7d7
#
_entry.id   7a837a8aca12f0ddd1b5885877dac7d7
#
_cell.length_a   1.000
_cell.length_b   1.000
_cell.length_c   1.000
_cell.angle_alpha   90.00
_cell.angle_beta   90.00
_cell.angle_gamma   90.00
#
_symmetry.space_group_name_H-M   'P 1'
#
loop_
_entity.id
_entity.type
_entity.pdbx_description
1 polymer ?
#
loop_
_entity_poly.entity_id
_entity_poly.type
_entity_poly.pdbx_seq_one_letter_code
_entity_poly.pdbx_strand_id
1 'polypeptide(L)'
;MRTLLVNADDFGFTRDVNAGIVQAHREGILTATTLMAGGAAFEDAVRLASENPELDIGVHLQMVQGESLSMPGRALPGSVGVLIRALLAGEWDVVKELEAQVEKVLAAGIRPTHLDTHKHTHLLPVVLDAVARVSGKYGIRWVRKPFDLPLGVKRASWKTRGAAVLMRQLRGRFDRVLARHGASTTDHFAGFVWTGNYDAADLVNLIRNLPGGSTEFMCHPGIFGDELRVAQTRLKESRERELRALTDARVLEALRETDVVLTNYRRLDRQR
;
A
#
# COMPACT_ATOMS: atom_id res chain seq x y z
N MET A 1 18.30 12.83 -9.16
CA MET A 1 17.04 13.36 -8.63
C MET A 1 16.53 12.39 -7.56
N ARG A 2 16.00 12.88 -6.43
CA ARG A 2 15.37 12.09 -5.37
C ARG A 2 13.87 12.31 -5.45
N THR A 3 13.08 11.25 -5.65
CA THR A 3 11.63 11.37 -5.69
C THR A 3 10.99 10.55 -4.58
N LEU A 4 9.97 11.11 -3.93
CA LEU A 4 9.20 10.47 -2.89
C LEU A 4 7.74 10.33 -3.33
N LEU A 5 7.25 9.10 -3.28
CA LEU A 5 5.85 8.75 -3.46
C LEU A 5 5.34 8.27 -2.10
N VAL A 6 4.28 8.89 -1.60
CA VAL A 6 3.67 8.52 -0.31
C VAL A 6 2.35 7.84 -0.59
N ASN A 7 2.29 6.53 -0.32
CA ASN A 7 1.11 5.70 -0.56
C ASN A 7 0.43 5.28 0.75
N ALA A 8 -0.85 5.58 0.88
CA ALA A 8 -1.67 5.08 1.98
C ALA A 8 -2.35 3.77 1.62
N ASP A 9 -2.21 2.78 2.48
CA ASP A 9 -2.92 1.52 2.37
C ASP A 9 -4.34 1.60 2.98
N ASP A 10 -5.19 0.64 2.63
CA ASP A 10 -6.52 0.41 3.20
C ASP A 10 -7.59 1.47 2.86
N PHE A 11 -7.51 2.20 1.74
CA PHE A 11 -8.62 3.03 1.27
C PHE A 11 -9.85 2.14 0.99
N GLY A 12 -11.01 2.50 1.52
CA GLY A 12 -12.22 1.67 1.47
C GLY A 12 -12.42 0.74 2.68
N PHE A 13 -11.47 0.70 3.64
CA PHE A 13 -11.61 -0.15 4.83
C PHE A 13 -12.72 0.32 5.77
N THR A 14 -12.66 1.57 6.23
CA THR A 14 -13.71 2.27 7.00
C THR A 14 -13.79 3.72 6.54
N ARG A 15 -14.91 4.41 6.82
CA ARG A 15 -15.05 5.84 6.51
C ARG A 15 -14.04 6.68 7.28
N ASP A 16 -13.69 6.30 8.49
CA ASP A 16 -12.68 6.97 9.32
C ASP A 16 -11.28 6.90 8.67
N VAL A 17 -10.94 5.75 8.07
CA VAL A 17 -9.69 5.57 7.31
C VAL A 17 -9.74 6.39 6.03
N ASN A 18 -10.85 6.34 5.29
CA ASN A 18 -11.02 7.13 4.07
C ASN A 18 -10.84 8.64 4.32
N ALA A 19 -11.50 9.16 5.37
CA ALA A 19 -11.39 10.55 5.75
C ALA A 19 -9.94 10.95 6.09
N GLY A 20 -9.23 10.13 6.86
CA GLY A 20 -7.83 10.37 7.21
C GLY A 20 -6.89 10.33 6.00
N ILE A 21 -7.12 9.45 5.03
CA ILE A 21 -6.37 9.38 3.77
C ILE A 21 -6.56 10.68 2.96
N VAL A 22 -7.82 11.10 2.80
CA VAL A 22 -8.13 12.34 2.07
C VAL A 22 -7.56 13.57 2.78
N GLN A 23 -7.62 13.62 4.12
CA GLN A 23 -6.99 14.69 4.88
C GLN A 23 -5.47 14.71 4.69
N ALA A 24 -4.80 13.55 4.77
CA ALA A 24 -3.35 13.45 4.52
C ALA A 24 -2.96 13.88 3.10
N HIS A 25 -3.85 13.70 2.12
CA HIS A 25 -3.65 14.17 0.75
C HIS A 25 -3.84 15.69 0.62
N ARG A 26 -4.91 16.24 1.18
CA ARG A 26 -5.25 17.66 1.03
C ARG A 26 -4.33 18.58 1.85
N GLU A 27 -3.92 18.15 3.04
CA GLU A 27 -3.22 18.96 4.03
C GLU A 27 -1.74 18.57 4.21
N GLY A 28 -1.35 17.38 3.69
CA GLY A 28 -0.02 16.83 3.93
C GLY A 28 0.71 16.39 2.67
N ILE A 29 1.50 15.35 2.81
CA ILE A 29 2.42 14.86 1.77
C ILE A 29 1.92 13.62 1.03
N LEU A 30 0.70 13.15 1.27
CA LEU A 30 0.16 11.94 0.64
C LEU A 30 -0.12 12.18 -0.85
N THR A 31 0.40 11.30 -1.71
CA THR A 31 0.28 11.44 -3.17
C THR A 31 -0.46 10.29 -3.84
N ALA A 32 -0.57 9.13 -3.16
CA ALA A 32 -1.23 7.95 -3.68
C ALA A 32 -1.91 7.15 -2.57
N THR A 33 -2.84 6.29 -2.96
CA THR A 33 -3.49 5.33 -2.06
C THR A 33 -3.88 4.06 -2.80
N THR A 34 -4.06 2.94 -2.07
CA THR A 34 -4.55 1.69 -2.64
C THR A 34 -5.92 1.31 -2.08
N LEU A 35 -6.87 1.09 -3.00
CA LEU A 35 -8.29 0.86 -2.74
C LEU A 35 -8.58 -0.63 -2.52
N MET A 36 -9.21 -0.95 -1.40
CA MET A 36 -9.72 -2.28 -1.06
C MET A 36 -11.06 -2.52 -1.74
N ALA A 37 -11.10 -3.33 -2.78
CA ALA A 37 -12.32 -3.66 -3.52
C ALA A 37 -13.36 -4.39 -2.64
N GLY A 38 -12.92 -5.17 -1.65
CA GLY A 38 -13.76 -5.84 -0.66
C GLY A 38 -14.02 -5.03 0.62
N GLY A 39 -13.59 -3.78 0.69
CA GLY A 39 -13.71 -2.95 1.88
C GLY A 39 -15.16 -2.51 2.17
N ALA A 40 -15.53 -2.45 3.46
CA ALA A 40 -16.89 -2.07 3.88
C ALA A 40 -17.25 -0.62 3.50
N ALA A 41 -16.25 0.26 3.35
CA ALA A 41 -16.43 1.64 2.95
C ALA A 41 -15.97 1.90 1.48
N PHE A 42 -16.06 0.87 0.60
CA PHE A 42 -15.66 0.96 -0.80
C PHE A 42 -16.36 2.09 -1.55
N GLU A 43 -17.70 2.18 -1.47
CA GLU A 43 -18.49 3.20 -2.18
C GLU A 43 -18.16 4.63 -1.70
N ASP A 44 -17.91 4.80 -0.41
CA ASP A 44 -17.44 6.08 0.14
C ASP A 44 -16.05 6.44 -0.39
N ALA A 45 -15.15 5.47 -0.49
CA ALA A 45 -13.83 5.67 -1.09
C ALA A 45 -13.90 6.06 -2.57
N VAL A 46 -14.77 5.41 -3.36
CA VAL A 46 -15.01 5.75 -4.78
C VAL A 46 -15.51 7.19 -4.92
N ARG A 47 -16.47 7.61 -4.09
CA ARG A 47 -16.96 9.00 -4.07
C ARG A 47 -15.83 9.98 -3.75
N LEU A 48 -15.07 9.71 -2.69
CA LEU A 48 -13.94 10.56 -2.29
C LEU A 48 -12.82 10.61 -3.33
N ALA A 49 -12.56 9.50 -4.04
CA ALA A 49 -11.61 9.48 -5.15
C ALA A 49 -12.04 10.44 -6.28
N SER A 50 -13.34 10.48 -6.61
CA SER A 50 -13.86 11.41 -7.63
C SER A 50 -13.74 12.88 -7.23
N GLU A 51 -13.83 13.18 -5.93
CA GLU A 51 -13.67 14.51 -5.37
C GLU A 51 -12.19 14.95 -5.22
N ASN A 52 -11.24 14.01 -5.38
CA ASN A 52 -9.81 14.25 -5.24
C ASN A 52 -9.03 13.69 -6.44
N PRO A 53 -9.17 14.25 -7.65
CA PRO A 53 -8.62 13.70 -8.89
C PRO A 53 -7.08 13.66 -8.93
N GLU A 54 -6.41 14.44 -8.10
CA GLU A 54 -4.95 14.42 -7.96
C GLU A 54 -4.43 13.28 -7.06
N LEU A 55 -5.29 12.67 -6.24
CA LEU A 55 -4.95 11.48 -5.48
C LEU A 55 -4.81 10.29 -6.44
N ASP A 56 -3.62 9.72 -6.51
CA ASP A 56 -3.36 8.58 -7.38
C ASP A 56 -3.88 7.28 -6.74
N ILE A 57 -4.69 6.52 -7.48
CA ILE A 57 -5.37 5.35 -6.93
C ILE A 57 -4.78 4.07 -7.52
N GLY A 58 -4.39 3.14 -6.65
CA GLY A 58 -4.07 1.75 -6.97
C GLY A 58 -5.10 0.78 -6.42
N VAL A 59 -4.85 -0.53 -6.52
CA VAL A 59 -5.68 -1.57 -5.91
C VAL A 59 -4.93 -2.27 -4.79
N HIS A 60 -5.54 -2.25 -3.58
CA HIS A 60 -5.07 -2.99 -2.41
C HIS A 60 -5.66 -4.41 -2.44
N LEU A 61 -4.96 -5.31 -3.12
CA LEU A 61 -5.43 -6.67 -3.36
C LEU A 61 -5.47 -7.48 -2.05
N GLN A 62 -6.58 -8.16 -1.82
CA GLN A 62 -6.80 -8.93 -0.60
C GLN A 62 -6.81 -10.44 -0.89
N MET A 63 -5.98 -11.18 -0.17
CA MET A 63 -6.04 -12.64 -0.07
C MET A 63 -6.28 -13.08 1.38
N VAL A 64 -6.38 -12.12 2.30
CA VAL A 64 -6.67 -12.35 3.72
C VAL A 64 -7.62 -11.30 4.23
N GLN A 65 -8.51 -11.71 5.14
CA GLN A 65 -9.53 -10.87 5.78
C GLN A 65 -10.54 -10.27 4.78
N GLY A 66 -11.79 -10.22 5.16
CA GLY A 66 -12.89 -9.79 4.30
C GLY A 66 -13.56 -10.96 3.56
N GLU A 67 -14.37 -10.63 2.57
CA GLU A 67 -15.10 -11.58 1.74
C GLU A 67 -14.47 -11.69 0.35
N SER A 68 -14.55 -12.89 -0.24
CA SER A 68 -14.12 -13.16 -1.61
C SER A 68 -15.06 -12.50 -2.61
N LEU A 69 -14.50 -11.83 -3.61
CA LEU A 69 -15.27 -11.29 -4.73
C LEU A 69 -15.49 -12.33 -5.84
N SER A 70 -14.59 -13.29 -5.98
CA SER A 70 -14.75 -14.38 -6.96
C SER A 70 -15.67 -15.50 -6.50
N MET A 71 -15.91 -15.62 -5.19
CA MET A 71 -16.77 -16.61 -4.54
C MET A 71 -17.66 -15.91 -3.49
N PRO A 72 -18.75 -15.25 -3.91
CA PRO A 72 -19.63 -14.54 -2.99
C PRO A 72 -20.13 -15.39 -1.83
N GLY A 73 -20.12 -14.84 -0.63
CA GLY A 73 -20.49 -15.53 0.61
C GLY A 73 -19.37 -16.38 1.23
N ARG A 74 -18.21 -16.49 0.59
CA ARG A 74 -17.03 -17.14 1.17
C ARG A 74 -16.08 -16.11 1.77
N ALA A 75 -15.74 -16.28 3.04
CA ALA A 75 -14.73 -15.45 3.69
C ALA A 75 -13.32 -15.76 3.16
N LEU A 76 -12.51 -14.74 2.98
CA LEU A 76 -11.07 -14.89 2.74
C LEU A 76 -10.39 -15.46 4.00
N PRO A 77 -9.23 -16.14 3.86
CA PRO A 77 -8.46 -16.63 5.00
C PRO A 77 -8.20 -15.56 6.05
N GLY A 78 -8.46 -15.85 7.34
CA GLY A 78 -8.35 -14.85 8.41
C GLY A 78 -6.92 -14.36 8.70
N SER A 79 -5.89 -15.11 8.24
CA SER A 79 -4.48 -14.76 8.44
C SER A 79 -3.60 -15.34 7.33
N VAL A 80 -2.37 -14.82 7.21
CA VAL A 80 -1.37 -15.33 6.25
C VAL A 80 -1.07 -16.82 6.48
N GLY A 81 -1.02 -17.29 7.73
CA GLY A 81 -0.81 -18.72 8.03
C GLY A 81 -1.96 -19.62 7.58
N VAL A 82 -3.22 -19.13 7.68
CA VAL A 82 -4.39 -19.83 7.13
C VAL A 82 -4.36 -19.80 5.61
N LEU A 83 -4.00 -18.66 5.01
CA LEU A 83 -3.84 -18.55 3.55
C LEU A 83 -2.83 -19.57 3.01
N ILE A 84 -1.65 -19.68 3.62
CA ILE A 84 -0.63 -20.64 3.18
C ILE A 84 -1.19 -22.07 3.16
N ARG A 85 -1.89 -22.49 4.21
CA ARG A 85 -2.51 -23.83 4.27
C ARG A 85 -3.56 -24.02 3.18
N ALA A 86 -4.42 -23.04 2.98
CA ALA A 86 -5.45 -23.06 1.96
C ALA A 86 -4.88 -23.10 0.52
N LEU A 87 -3.77 -22.37 0.28
CA LEU A 87 -3.06 -22.43 -1.01
C LEU A 87 -2.43 -23.81 -1.26
N LEU A 88 -1.82 -24.41 -0.23
CA LEU A 88 -1.26 -25.77 -0.34
C LEU A 88 -2.35 -26.84 -0.58
N ALA A 89 -3.54 -26.61 -0.05
CA ALA A 89 -4.71 -27.48 -0.28
C ALA A 89 -5.41 -27.23 -1.64
N GLY A 90 -4.98 -26.23 -2.42
CA GLY A 90 -5.60 -25.90 -3.70
C GLY A 90 -7.00 -25.28 -3.59
N GLU A 91 -7.34 -24.69 -2.44
CA GLU A 91 -8.69 -24.18 -2.16
C GLU A 91 -9.01 -22.84 -2.85
N TRP A 92 -7.99 -22.14 -3.38
CA TRP A 92 -8.14 -20.81 -3.94
C TRP A 92 -7.55 -20.69 -5.33
N ASP A 93 -8.36 -20.22 -6.27
CA ASP A 93 -7.88 -19.64 -7.52
C ASP A 93 -7.49 -18.19 -7.27
N VAL A 94 -6.21 -17.96 -6.97
CA VAL A 94 -5.68 -16.65 -6.61
C VAL A 94 -5.84 -15.67 -7.75
N VAL A 95 -5.61 -16.08 -9.00
CA VAL A 95 -5.72 -15.21 -10.17
C VAL A 95 -7.16 -14.72 -10.32
N LYS A 96 -8.13 -15.63 -10.25
CA LYS A 96 -9.55 -15.32 -10.36
C LYS A 96 -10.01 -14.34 -9.28
N GLU A 97 -9.54 -14.52 -8.04
CA GLU A 97 -9.86 -13.62 -6.93
C GLU A 97 -9.30 -12.22 -7.16
N LEU A 98 -8.01 -12.11 -7.54
CA LEU A 98 -7.38 -10.81 -7.77
C LEU A 98 -7.96 -10.10 -9.00
N GLU A 99 -8.31 -10.85 -10.05
CA GLU A 99 -9.01 -10.29 -11.22
C GLU A 99 -10.36 -9.70 -10.84
N ALA A 100 -11.18 -10.42 -10.07
CA ALA A 100 -12.49 -9.93 -9.61
C ALA A 100 -12.36 -8.62 -8.80
N GLN A 101 -11.30 -8.47 -8.00
CA GLN A 101 -11.03 -7.24 -7.26
C GLN A 101 -10.66 -6.08 -8.18
N VAL A 102 -9.79 -6.29 -9.17
CA VAL A 102 -9.43 -5.27 -10.16
C VAL A 102 -10.66 -4.88 -11.00
N GLU A 103 -11.44 -5.86 -11.47
CA GLU A 103 -12.64 -5.62 -12.26
C GLU A 103 -13.69 -4.78 -11.52
N LYS A 104 -13.86 -5.01 -10.22
CA LYS A 104 -14.75 -4.18 -9.39
C LYS A 104 -14.28 -2.72 -9.31
N VAL A 105 -12.98 -2.49 -9.16
CA VAL A 105 -12.40 -1.13 -9.14
C VAL A 105 -12.58 -0.45 -10.50
N LEU A 106 -12.35 -1.17 -11.61
CA LEU A 106 -12.56 -0.67 -12.97
C LEU A 106 -14.03 -0.36 -13.23
N ALA A 107 -14.95 -1.22 -12.79
CA ALA A 107 -16.40 -1.02 -12.91
C ALA A 107 -16.89 0.23 -12.15
N ALA A 108 -16.21 0.62 -11.06
CA ALA A 108 -16.46 1.86 -10.35
C ALA A 108 -15.90 3.11 -11.05
N GLY A 109 -15.37 2.99 -12.28
CA GLY A 109 -14.83 4.09 -13.06
C GLY A 109 -13.41 4.52 -12.68
N ILE A 110 -12.75 3.82 -11.78
CA ILE A 110 -11.38 4.11 -11.35
C ILE A 110 -10.40 3.37 -12.29
N ARG A 111 -9.38 4.08 -12.76
CA ARG A 111 -8.27 3.50 -13.53
C ARG A 111 -7.04 3.39 -12.63
N PRO A 112 -6.78 2.22 -12.04
CA PRO A 112 -5.69 2.06 -11.10
C PRO A 112 -4.34 2.14 -11.80
N THR A 113 -3.36 2.79 -11.14
CA THR A 113 -2.01 2.96 -11.67
C THR A 113 -1.03 1.94 -11.12
N HIS A 114 -1.34 1.34 -9.95
CA HIS A 114 -0.45 0.42 -9.26
C HIS A 114 -1.21 -0.63 -8.45
N LEU A 115 -0.50 -1.69 -8.10
CA LEU A 115 -0.98 -2.80 -7.30
C LEU A 115 -0.08 -3.01 -6.07
N ASP A 116 -0.73 -3.31 -4.97
CA ASP A 116 -0.08 -3.89 -3.80
C ASP A 116 -0.99 -4.96 -3.18
N THR A 117 -0.63 -5.50 -2.03
CA THR A 117 -1.49 -6.48 -1.37
C THR A 117 -1.56 -6.27 0.13
N HIS A 118 -2.75 -6.45 0.67
CA HIS A 118 -2.98 -6.44 2.12
C HIS A 118 -2.06 -7.45 2.83
N LYS A 119 -1.40 -6.98 3.88
CA LYS A 119 -0.38 -7.74 4.64
C LYS A 119 0.77 -8.30 3.79
N HIS A 120 1.09 -7.64 2.68
CA HIS A 120 2.17 -8.03 1.77
C HIS A 120 2.10 -9.51 1.33
N THR A 121 0.88 -10.04 1.11
CA THR A 121 0.67 -11.42 0.72
C THR A 121 1.34 -11.78 -0.61
N HIS A 122 1.67 -10.80 -1.46
CA HIS A 122 2.48 -10.99 -2.67
C HIS A 122 3.96 -11.35 -2.43
N LEU A 123 4.39 -11.46 -1.17
CA LEU A 123 5.66 -12.14 -0.83
C LEU A 123 5.54 -13.66 -0.94
N LEU A 124 4.32 -14.21 -0.93
CA LEU A 124 4.09 -15.63 -1.20
C LEU A 124 4.21 -15.90 -2.71
N PRO A 125 4.98 -16.91 -3.13
CA PRO A 125 5.28 -17.14 -4.55
C PRO A 125 4.06 -17.24 -5.47
N VAL A 126 3.01 -17.94 -5.04
CA VAL A 126 1.77 -18.12 -5.81
C VAL A 126 1.02 -16.82 -5.97
N VAL A 127 0.97 -15.99 -4.89
CA VAL A 127 0.32 -14.69 -4.93
C VAL A 127 1.12 -13.70 -5.78
N LEU A 128 2.46 -13.73 -5.70
CA LEU A 128 3.31 -12.89 -6.54
C LEU A 128 3.10 -13.15 -8.03
N ASP A 129 3.06 -14.43 -8.42
CA ASP A 129 2.83 -14.82 -9.81
C ASP A 129 1.45 -14.33 -10.29
N ALA A 130 0.41 -14.48 -9.45
CA ALA A 130 -0.92 -13.99 -9.75
C ALA A 130 -0.98 -12.46 -9.88
N VAL A 131 -0.36 -11.71 -8.96
CA VAL A 131 -0.27 -10.24 -9.04
C VAL A 131 0.44 -9.81 -10.32
N ALA A 132 1.55 -10.45 -10.68
CA ALA A 132 2.29 -10.13 -11.90
C ALA A 132 1.45 -10.40 -13.17
N ARG A 133 0.70 -11.51 -13.22
CA ARG A 133 -0.24 -11.82 -14.33
C ARG A 133 -1.35 -10.78 -14.44
N VAL A 134 -1.97 -10.44 -13.30
CA VAL A 134 -3.03 -9.42 -13.24
C VAL A 134 -2.50 -8.05 -13.68
N SER A 135 -1.31 -7.65 -13.21
CA SER A 135 -0.61 -6.45 -13.67
C SER A 135 -0.49 -6.42 -15.20
N GLY A 136 0.01 -7.50 -15.82
CA GLY A 136 0.15 -7.61 -17.27
C GLY A 136 -1.20 -7.61 -18.00
N LYS A 137 -2.20 -8.36 -17.50
CA LYS A 137 -3.54 -8.48 -18.13
C LYS A 137 -4.27 -7.12 -18.20
N TYR A 138 -4.22 -6.35 -17.12
CA TYR A 138 -4.95 -5.06 -17.03
C TYR A 138 -4.08 -3.84 -17.36
N GLY A 139 -2.81 -4.03 -17.71
CA GLY A 139 -1.90 -2.94 -18.03
C GLY A 139 -1.54 -2.05 -16.83
N ILE A 140 -1.69 -2.56 -15.60
CA ILE A 140 -1.35 -1.85 -14.37
C ILE A 140 0.12 -2.09 -14.08
N ARG A 141 0.97 -1.22 -14.58
CA ARG A 141 2.41 -1.44 -14.67
C ARG A 141 3.14 -1.51 -13.32
N TRP A 142 2.72 -0.73 -12.34
CA TRP A 142 3.45 -0.59 -11.09
C TRP A 142 3.00 -1.60 -10.04
N VAL A 143 3.95 -2.28 -9.43
CA VAL A 143 3.71 -3.22 -8.32
C VAL A 143 4.64 -2.85 -7.17
N ARG A 144 4.11 -2.71 -5.97
CA ARG A 144 4.89 -2.45 -4.74
C ARG A 144 5.93 -3.53 -4.52
N LYS A 145 7.16 -3.10 -4.21
CA LYS A 145 8.27 -3.95 -3.78
C LYS A 145 8.58 -3.72 -2.30
N PRO A 146 8.05 -4.55 -1.37
CA PRO A 146 8.01 -4.23 0.06
C PRO A 146 9.31 -4.59 0.81
N PHE A 147 10.45 -4.15 0.30
CA PHE A 147 11.76 -4.39 0.91
C PHE A 147 12.35 -3.09 1.43
N ASP A 148 12.16 -2.84 2.74
CA ASP A 148 12.56 -1.59 3.39
C ASP A 148 14.02 -1.19 3.12
N LEU A 149 14.21 0.10 2.91
CA LEU A 149 15.52 0.75 3.05
C LEU A 149 16.12 0.46 4.43
N PRO A 150 17.45 0.44 4.56
CA PRO A 150 18.13 0.25 5.85
C PRO A 150 17.99 1.46 6.82
N LEU A 151 17.07 2.37 6.53
CA LEU A 151 16.72 3.50 7.37
C LEU A 151 15.74 3.02 8.46
N GLY A 152 16.21 2.90 9.69
CA GLY A 152 15.42 2.35 10.77
C GLY A 152 14.58 3.38 11.51
N VAL A 153 13.43 2.95 12.03
CA VAL A 153 12.65 3.68 13.03
C VAL A 153 13.05 3.21 14.43
N LYS A 154 13.26 4.13 15.36
CA LYS A 154 13.70 3.79 16.73
C LYS A 154 12.73 2.84 17.44
N ARG A 155 11.42 3.02 17.22
CA ARG A 155 10.35 2.26 17.89
C ARG A 155 10.07 0.88 17.31
N ALA A 156 10.67 0.50 16.19
CA ALA A 156 10.44 -0.82 15.59
C ALA A 156 11.02 -1.94 16.42
N SER A 157 10.23 -3.00 16.66
CA SER A 157 10.64 -4.16 17.42
C SER A 157 11.77 -4.93 16.71
N TRP A 158 12.60 -5.65 17.49
CA TRP A 158 13.65 -6.50 16.93
C TRP A 158 13.08 -7.62 16.04
N LYS A 159 11.87 -8.13 16.36
CA LYS A 159 11.15 -9.13 15.54
C LYS A 159 10.80 -8.56 14.18
N THR A 160 10.26 -7.35 14.12
CA THR A 160 9.92 -6.66 12.85
C THR A 160 11.16 -6.40 12.01
N ARG A 161 12.27 -5.98 12.64
CA ARG A 161 13.55 -5.78 11.95
C ARG A 161 14.12 -7.09 11.41
N GLY A 162 14.05 -8.17 12.18
CA GLY A 162 14.46 -9.50 11.74
C GLY A 162 13.63 -10.01 10.56
N ALA A 163 12.31 -9.81 10.59
CA ALA A 163 11.44 -10.15 9.48
C ALA A 163 11.80 -9.37 8.21
N ALA A 164 12.05 -8.06 8.30
CA ALA A 164 12.47 -7.23 7.17
C ALA A 164 13.79 -7.71 6.54
N VAL A 165 14.76 -8.14 7.37
CA VAL A 165 16.02 -8.71 6.87
C VAL A 165 15.77 -10.03 6.13
N LEU A 166 14.93 -10.92 6.69
CA LEU A 166 14.60 -12.19 6.07
C LEU A 166 13.86 -11.98 4.72
N MET A 167 12.92 -11.04 4.68
CA MET A 167 12.19 -10.71 3.44
C MET A 167 13.12 -10.31 2.30
N ARG A 168 14.25 -9.64 2.58
CA ARG A 168 15.23 -9.24 1.55
C ARG A 168 15.79 -10.41 0.75
N GLN A 169 15.82 -11.62 1.32
CA GLN A 169 16.26 -12.83 0.61
C GLN A 169 15.33 -13.17 -0.58
N LEU A 170 14.08 -12.71 -0.53
CA LEU A 170 13.10 -12.94 -1.59
C LEU A 170 13.24 -11.96 -2.77
N ARG A 171 14.00 -10.86 -2.60
CA ARG A 171 14.09 -9.75 -3.56
C ARG A 171 14.43 -10.21 -4.98
N GLY A 172 15.48 -11.04 -5.14
CA GLY A 172 15.91 -11.46 -6.47
C GLY A 172 14.89 -12.33 -7.22
N ARG A 173 14.08 -13.12 -6.49
CA ARG A 173 12.94 -13.85 -7.08
C ARG A 173 11.82 -12.89 -7.45
N PHE A 174 11.51 -11.96 -6.55
CA PHE A 174 10.46 -10.96 -6.71
C PHE A 174 10.69 -10.13 -7.99
N ASP A 175 11.88 -9.55 -8.12
CA ASP A 175 12.26 -8.74 -9.28
C ASP A 175 12.17 -9.55 -10.60
N ARG A 176 12.62 -10.81 -10.61
CA ARG A 176 12.54 -11.69 -11.80
C ARG A 176 11.09 -12.02 -12.20
N VAL A 177 10.21 -12.26 -11.25
CA VAL A 177 8.80 -12.57 -11.56
C VAL A 177 8.12 -11.35 -12.16
N LEU A 178 8.27 -10.17 -11.57
CA LEU A 178 7.68 -8.94 -12.09
C LEU A 178 8.21 -8.60 -13.48
N ALA A 179 9.51 -8.69 -13.70
CA ALA A 179 10.14 -8.41 -14.99
C ALA A 179 9.61 -9.30 -16.13
N ARG A 180 9.30 -10.58 -15.85
CA ARG A 180 8.71 -11.50 -16.85
C ARG A 180 7.33 -11.05 -17.35
N HIS A 181 6.60 -10.30 -16.55
CA HIS A 181 5.26 -9.79 -16.88
C HIS A 181 5.26 -8.31 -17.23
N GLY A 182 6.44 -7.68 -17.42
CA GLY A 182 6.56 -6.27 -17.77
C GLY A 182 6.19 -5.30 -16.65
N ALA A 183 6.04 -5.78 -15.42
CA ALA A 183 5.74 -4.94 -14.27
C ALA A 183 6.99 -4.19 -13.78
N SER A 184 6.77 -2.98 -13.29
CA SER A 184 7.79 -2.08 -12.75
C SER A 184 7.62 -1.90 -11.24
N THR A 185 8.70 -1.51 -10.58
CA THR A 185 8.71 -1.15 -9.15
C THR A 185 9.39 0.19 -8.96
N THR A 186 9.17 0.84 -7.83
CA THR A 186 10.05 1.93 -7.37
C THR A 186 11.44 1.37 -7.04
N ASP A 187 12.47 2.22 -7.10
CA ASP A 187 13.85 1.80 -6.82
C ASP A 187 13.99 1.37 -5.35
N HIS A 188 13.30 2.09 -4.46
CA HIS A 188 13.36 1.93 -3.01
C HIS A 188 11.97 1.89 -2.39
N PHE A 189 11.90 1.31 -1.19
CA PHE A 189 10.70 1.24 -0.38
C PHE A 189 11.03 1.52 1.10
N ALA A 190 10.12 2.20 1.80
CA ALA A 190 10.12 2.34 3.25
C ALA A 190 8.68 2.24 3.76
N GLY A 191 8.43 1.46 4.82
CA GLY A 191 7.06 1.35 5.33
C GLY A 191 6.80 0.14 6.21
N PHE A 192 7.33 -1.06 5.89
CA PHE A 192 7.05 -2.26 6.66
C PHE A 192 7.48 -2.14 8.14
N VAL A 193 8.71 -1.70 8.37
CA VAL A 193 9.25 -1.46 9.73
C VAL A 193 8.63 -0.22 10.37
N TRP A 194 8.12 0.69 9.56
CA TRP A 194 7.56 1.99 9.97
C TRP A 194 6.12 1.89 10.46
N THR A 195 5.34 0.94 9.94
CA THR A 195 3.90 0.79 10.20
C THR A 195 3.53 0.91 11.67
N GLY A 196 2.81 1.96 12.05
CA GLY A 196 2.36 2.26 13.40
C GLY A 196 3.45 2.74 14.36
N ASN A 197 4.69 2.97 13.89
CA ASN A 197 5.86 3.19 14.75
C ASN A 197 6.62 4.50 14.49
N TYR A 198 6.14 5.39 13.63
CA TYR A 198 6.83 6.64 13.29
C TYR A 198 6.07 7.89 13.75
N ASP A 199 6.78 9.01 13.78
CA ASP A 199 6.26 10.34 13.98
C ASP A 199 6.86 11.34 12.95
N ALA A 200 6.53 12.63 13.08
CA ALA A 200 7.01 13.65 12.16
C ALA A 200 8.54 13.77 12.12
N ALA A 201 9.22 13.59 13.25
CA ALA A 201 10.69 13.64 13.29
C ALA A 201 11.33 12.49 12.51
N ASP A 202 10.72 11.29 12.58
CA ASP A 202 11.15 10.14 11.80
C ASP A 202 10.98 10.41 10.29
N LEU A 203 9.84 11.02 9.86
CA LEU A 203 9.60 11.39 8.45
C LEU A 203 10.58 12.46 7.95
N VAL A 204 10.85 13.48 8.74
CA VAL A 204 11.88 14.49 8.43
C VAL A 204 13.25 13.81 8.21
N ASN A 205 13.61 12.87 9.08
CA ASN A 205 14.86 12.13 8.94
C ASN A 205 14.85 11.25 7.66
N LEU A 206 13.73 10.61 7.34
CA LEU A 206 13.58 9.84 6.09
C LEU A 206 13.82 10.73 4.88
N ILE A 207 13.10 11.86 4.78
CA ILE A 207 13.17 12.80 3.65
C ILE A 207 14.61 13.28 3.43
N ARG A 208 15.30 13.69 4.50
CA ARG A 208 16.68 14.19 4.43
C ARG A 208 17.67 13.11 3.97
N ASN A 209 17.39 11.84 4.23
CA ASN A 209 18.29 10.72 3.95
C ASN A 209 17.81 9.80 2.81
N LEU A 210 16.84 10.24 2.00
CA LEU A 210 16.42 9.46 0.84
C LEU A 210 17.57 9.27 -0.15
N PRO A 211 17.77 8.05 -0.68
CA PRO A 211 18.74 7.82 -1.75
C PRO A 211 18.29 8.41 -3.08
N GLY A 212 19.17 8.45 -4.06
CA GLY A 212 18.81 8.78 -5.44
C GLY A 212 17.84 7.77 -6.03
N GLY A 213 16.96 8.22 -6.93
CA GLY A 213 15.91 7.42 -7.53
C GLY A 213 14.54 7.65 -6.90
N SER A 214 13.61 6.73 -7.19
CA SER A 214 12.23 6.76 -6.69
C SER A 214 12.09 5.94 -5.42
N THR A 215 11.50 6.54 -4.37
CA THR A 215 11.17 5.85 -3.12
C THR A 215 9.67 5.86 -2.88
N GLU A 216 9.08 4.69 -2.67
CA GLU A 216 7.74 4.57 -2.10
C GLU A 216 7.84 4.57 -0.58
N PHE A 217 7.07 5.46 0.07
CA PHE A 217 6.80 5.40 1.50
C PHE A 217 5.37 4.93 1.74
N MET A 218 5.21 3.77 2.36
CA MET A 218 3.91 3.19 2.71
C MET A 218 3.47 3.66 4.09
N CYS A 219 2.21 4.07 4.21
CA CYS A 219 1.62 4.55 5.46
C CYS A 219 0.16 4.09 5.61
N HIS A 220 -0.38 4.32 6.81
CA HIS A 220 -1.75 3.94 7.17
C HIS A 220 -2.44 5.05 7.95
N PRO A 221 -2.61 6.27 7.38
CA PRO A 221 -3.31 7.33 8.07
C PRO A 221 -4.80 6.99 8.27
N GLY A 222 -5.41 7.56 9.29
CA GLY A 222 -6.84 7.41 9.57
C GLY A 222 -7.24 8.25 10.76
N ILE A 223 -8.51 8.60 10.85
CA ILE A 223 -9.10 9.22 12.02
C ILE A 223 -9.50 8.09 13.00
N PHE A 224 -9.20 8.25 14.28
CA PHE A 224 -9.61 7.25 15.27
C PHE A 224 -11.05 7.50 15.71
N GLY A 225 -12.01 7.26 14.80
CA GLY A 225 -13.44 7.37 14.99
C GLY A 225 -14.13 6.06 15.39
N ASP A 226 -15.46 6.06 15.34
CA ASP A 226 -16.28 4.95 15.84
C ASP A 226 -16.16 3.68 14.98
N GLU A 227 -16.12 3.82 13.66
CA GLU A 227 -15.97 2.66 12.77
C GLU A 227 -14.61 1.99 12.96
N LEU A 228 -13.52 2.80 13.02
CA LEU A 228 -12.17 2.26 13.23
C LEU A 228 -12.01 1.65 14.62
N ARG A 229 -12.71 2.18 15.64
CA ARG A 229 -12.66 1.67 17.01
C ARG A 229 -13.13 0.21 17.10
N VAL A 230 -14.17 -0.15 16.35
CA VAL A 230 -14.75 -1.51 16.36
C VAL A 230 -14.15 -2.41 15.26
N ALA A 231 -13.43 -1.85 14.29
CA ALA A 231 -12.87 -2.60 13.17
C ALA A 231 -11.84 -3.65 13.62
N GLN A 232 -11.78 -4.75 12.90
CA GLN A 232 -10.87 -5.89 13.13
C GLN A 232 -9.46 -5.58 12.61
N THR A 233 -8.76 -4.67 13.26
CA THR A 233 -7.37 -4.29 12.92
C THR A 233 -6.56 -4.00 14.17
N ARG A 234 -5.23 -4.22 14.09
CA ARG A 234 -4.29 -3.80 15.14
C ARG A 234 -3.94 -2.31 15.06
N LEU A 235 -4.13 -1.68 13.88
CA LEU A 235 -3.82 -0.28 13.65
C LEU A 235 -5.06 0.56 13.97
N LYS A 236 -5.07 1.18 15.13
CA LYS A 236 -6.14 2.04 15.64
C LYS A 236 -5.61 3.45 15.88
N GLU A 237 -5.28 3.81 17.10
CA GLU A 237 -4.71 5.13 17.45
C GLU A 237 -3.41 5.44 16.70
N SER A 238 -2.69 4.41 16.27
CA SER A 238 -1.50 4.58 15.44
C SER A 238 -1.77 5.24 14.10
N ARG A 239 -2.97 5.02 13.51
CA ARG A 239 -3.36 5.65 12.24
C ARG A 239 -3.48 7.17 12.37
N GLU A 240 -4.04 7.64 13.47
CA GLU A 240 -4.15 9.08 13.74
C GLU A 240 -2.77 9.71 14.02
N ARG A 241 -1.84 8.98 14.63
CA ARG A 241 -0.45 9.41 14.76
C ARG A 241 0.23 9.53 13.41
N GLU A 242 0.03 8.56 12.52
CA GLU A 242 0.53 8.61 11.15
C GLU A 242 -0.07 9.79 10.37
N LEU A 243 -1.38 10.04 10.49
CA LEU A 243 -2.04 11.18 9.90
C LEU A 243 -1.40 12.51 10.36
N ARG A 244 -1.23 12.68 11.67
CA ARG A 244 -0.58 13.88 12.22
C ARG A 244 0.86 14.03 11.72
N ALA A 245 1.60 12.95 11.57
CA ALA A 245 2.96 13.01 11.04
C ALA A 245 2.99 13.43 9.56
N LEU A 246 2.06 12.94 8.75
CA LEU A 246 1.97 13.26 7.32
C LEU A 246 1.55 14.71 7.05
N THR A 247 0.83 15.34 7.99
CA THR A 247 0.34 16.73 7.89
C THR A 247 1.17 17.74 8.71
N ASP A 248 2.24 17.28 9.37
CA ASP A 248 3.08 18.15 10.23
C ASP A 248 3.88 19.15 9.39
N ALA A 249 3.84 20.41 9.82
CA ALA A 249 4.52 21.51 9.14
C ALA A 249 6.04 21.29 8.96
N ARG A 250 6.70 20.60 9.91
CA ARG A 250 8.12 20.25 9.83
C ARG A 250 8.43 19.29 8.69
N VAL A 251 7.50 18.40 8.35
CA VAL A 251 7.63 17.46 7.24
C VAL A 251 7.50 18.19 5.90
N LEU A 252 6.53 19.12 5.79
CA LEU A 252 6.39 19.98 4.62
C LEU A 252 7.62 20.89 4.43
N GLU A 253 8.18 21.41 5.52
CA GLU A 253 9.40 22.21 5.47
C GLU A 253 10.61 21.38 5.02
N ALA A 254 10.80 20.17 5.55
CA ALA A 254 11.89 19.29 5.14
C ALA A 254 11.87 18.99 3.63
N LEU A 255 10.67 18.89 3.00
CA LEU A 255 10.57 18.77 1.54
C LEU A 255 11.02 20.04 0.82
N ARG A 256 10.72 21.24 1.35
CA ARG A 256 11.16 22.51 0.76
C ARG A 256 12.67 22.74 0.88
N GLU A 257 13.26 22.30 2.00
CA GLU A 257 14.69 22.42 2.29
C GLU A 257 15.58 21.42 1.52
N THR A 258 14.95 20.39 0.92
CA THR A 258 15.68 19.33 0.22
C THR A 258 15.37 19.33 -1.29
N ASP A 259 16.19 18.64 -2.08
CA ASP A 259 15.95 18.40 -3.51
C ASP A 259 14.98 17.23 -3.76
N VAL A 260 14.26 16.78 -2.74
CA VAL A 260 13.26 15.70 -2.85
C VAL A 260 11.98 16.22 -3.48
N VAL A 261 11.56 15.59 -4.56
CA VAL A 261 10.33 15.94 -5.29
C VAL A 261 9.24 14.94 -4.96
N LEU A 262 8.09 15.43 -4.47
CA LEU A 262 6.88 14.59 -4.33
C LEU A 262 6.37 14.18 -5.70
N THR A 263 6.07 12.90 -5.85
CA THR A 263 5.55 12.28 -7.08
C THR A 263 4.45 11.26 -6.76
N ASN A 264 3.87 10.67 -7.80
CA ASN A 264 2.98 9.51 -7.72
C ASN A 264 3.27 8.57 -8.90
N TYR A 265 2.62 7.41 -8.95
CA TYR A 265 2.86 6.41 -10.00
C TYR A 265 2.48 6.93 -11.38
N ARG A 266 1.39 7.71 -11.50
CA ARG A 266 0.94 8.33 -12.76
C ARG A 266 1.99 9.29 -13.34
N ARG A 267 2.70 10.03 -12.48
CA ARG A 267 3.78 10.94 -12.90
C ARG A 267 5.06 10.19 -13.24
N LEU A 268 5.41 9.15 -12.47
CA LEU A 268 6.57 8.29 -12.77
C LEU A 268 6.42 7.59 -14.13
N ASP A 269 5.20 7.23 -14.52
CA ASP A 269 4.94 6.58 -15.82
C ASP A 269 5.18 7.51 -17.01
N ARG A 270 4.91 8.82 -16.85
CA ARG A 270 5.14 9.84 -17.89
C ARG A 270 6.61 10.23 -18.07
N GLN A 271 7.48 9.87 -17.14
CA GLN A 271 8.92 10.21 -17.15
C GLN A 271 9.79 9.10 -17.76
N ARG A 272 9.20 7.96 -18.06
CA ARG A 272 9.87 6.80 -18.72
C ARG A 272 9.41 6.66 -20.17
#